data_246f95f4b9e5adbdc51ec1588fe2eb04
#
_entry.id   246f95f4b9e5adbdc51ec1588fe2eb04
#
_cell.length_a   1.000
_cell.length_b   1.000
_cell.length_c   1.000
_cell.angle_alpha   90.00
_cell.angle_beta   90.00
_cell.angle_gamma   90.00
#
_symmetry.space_group_name_H-M   'P 1'
#
loop_
_entity.id
_entity.type
_entity.pdbx_description
1 polymer ?
#
loop_
_entity_poly.entity_id
_entity_poly.type
_entity_poly.pdbx_seq_one_letter_code
_entity_poly.pdbx_strand_id
1 'polypeptide(L)'
;MKFLRTINKIKYFLLFLIFGLGLFTYPMFLSGFDKLAGDYGDSRLIVYLLEHYFYWFQNIEPHTQLWNVPMLYPHANTLAYSDVFLGIAIFYVPLRFLINDPFLVTQIIYIMSCALNFVAFYLILNKIIKFKDLASACGAFVFAFSLTRSVQVNHLQLILQFFSIFALFFLFKVNLNNSKFVNYKYYIIAGVLLSLQFWTAIYFGYFTCLGLFLGCTICLCFKNSREVLVNYFKNFYGEILCGLIVFFILTLPLLIHYHMVGSSFDKETLIALLAEFPHWISSFSFIDFPIVHNFIPANSDKMLGCGILTTIFAFVGIYKLKNYRWQIFLFIALIVVCFSVKEIYLFLTHILVGLGALRMSSRVVFIVLPLIALSFGYLIETWKWNKLVLMGVILLFLAEQIPTNARFDLSKTEHYKRINGYQISGRCESFYFYYRNKTNGEFNTDYEIDAMWLGLLNGIRTYNGYSGYMPETFDLRGLDPQCLIIAK
;
A
#
# COMPACT_ATOMS: atom_id res chain seq x y z
N MET A 1 -2.06 -22.70 -33.74
CA MET A 1 -2.30 -23.80 -32.77
C MET A 1 -1.55 -23.62 -31.42
N LYS A 2 -0.23 -23.34 -31.37
CA LYS A 2 0.50 -23.13 -30.09
C LYS A 2 -0.06 -21.93 -29.31
N PHE A 3 -0.37 -20.78 -29.96
CA PHE A 3 -0.92 -19.58 -29.35
C PHE A 3 -2.27 -19.84 -28.65
N LEU A 4 -3.23 -20.48 -29.33
CA LEU A 4 -4.53 -20.85 -28.76
C LEU A 4 -4.42 -21.82 -27.57
N ARG A 5 -3.45 -22.77 -27.60
CA ARG A 5 -3.18 -23.64 -26.47
C ARG A 5 -2.59 -22.89 -25.27
N THR A 6 -1.79 -21.86 -25.51
CA THR A 6 -1.24 -21.01 -24.45
C THR A 6 -2.34 -20.16 -23.81
N ILE A 7 -3.22 -19.53 -24.61
CA ILE A 7 -4.37 -18.76 -24.09
C ILE A 7 -5.29 -19.65 -23.24
N ASN A 8 -5.58 -20.90 -23.69
CA ASN A 8 -6.39 -21.82 -22.90
C ASN A 8 -5.78 -22.19 -21.55
N LYS A 9 -4.44 -22.07 -21.38
CA LYS A 9 -3.75 -22.32 -20.09
C LYS A 9 -3.81 -21.15 -19.13
N ILE A 10 -4.06 -19.92 -19.62
CA ILE A 10 -4.05 -18.69 -18.82
C ILE A 10 -5.36 -17.89 -18.97
N LYS A 11 -6.43 -18.56 -19.43
CA LYS A 11 -7.70 -17.86 -19.72
C LYS A 11 -8.31 -17.24 -18.48
N TYR A 12 -8.24 -17.90 -17.34
CA TYR A 12 -8.77 -17.39 -16.09
C TYR A 12 -7.87 -16.28 -15.53
N PHE A 13 -6.55 -16.39 -15.70
CA PHE A 13 -5.63 -15.30 -15.40
C PHE A 13 -6.05 -14.02 -16.11
N LEU A 14 -6.25 -14.06 -17.44
CA LEU A 14 -6.65 -12.88 -18.22
C LEU A 14 -8.05 -12.38 -17.84
N LEU A 15 -9.01 -13.29 -17.68
CA LEU A 15 -10.38 -12.94 -17.33
C LEU A 15 -10.44 -12.19 -15.99
N PHE A 16 -9.81 -12.71 -14.94
CA PHE A 16 -9.85 -12.12 -13.61
C PHE A 16 -9.00 -10.86 -13.52
N LEU A 17 -7.87 -10.78 -14.23
CA LEU A 17 -7.07 -9.56 -14.31
C LEU A 17 -7.86 -8.42 -14.97
N ILE A 18 -8.46 -8.66 -16.15
CA ILE A 18 -9.22 -7.63 -16.88
C ILE A 18 -10.44 -7.20 -16.07
N PHE A 19 -11.19 -8.17 -15.49
CA PHE A 19 -12.34 -7.87 -14.65
C PHE A 19 -11.94 -7.04 -13.42
N GLY A 20 -10.87 -7.44 -12.72
CA GLY A 20 -10.39 -6.73 -11.53
C GLY A 20 -9.89 -5.32 -11.84
N LEU A 21 -9.12 -5.15 -12.93
CA LEU A 21 -8.72 -3.83 -13.40
C LEU A 21 -9.94 -2.99 -13.77
N GLY A 22 -10.91 -3.56 -14.51
CA GLY A 22 -12.16 -2.86 -14.83
C GLY A 22 -12.86 -2.39 -13.56
N LEU A 23 -13.02 -3.26 -12.55
CA LEU A 23 -13.67 -2.94 -11.30
C LEU A 23 -12.98 -1.81 -10.51
N PHE A 24 -11.64 -1.77 -10.53
CA PHE A 24 -10.85 -0.81 -9.75
C PHE A 24 -10.55 0.50 -10.48
N THR A 25 -10.76 0.56 -11.80
CA THR A 25 -10.33 1.72 -12.59
C THR A 25 -11.41 2.29 -13.52
N TYR A 26 -12.64 1.71 -13.51
CA TYR A 26 -13.72 2.17 -14.41
C TYR A 26 -14.02 3.68 -14.32
N PRO A 27 -13.95 4.36 -13.14
CA PRO A 27 -14.23 5.78 -13.11
C PRO A 27 -13.17 6.63 -13.83
N MET A 28 -11.89 6.16 -13.85
CA MET A 28 -10.84 6.81 -14.64
C MET A 28 -11.17 6.76 -16.14
N PHE A 29 -11.54 5.56 -16.64
CA PHE A 29 -11.89 5.38 -18.06
C PHE A 29 -13.16 6.13 -18.44
N LEU A 30 -14.22 6.08 -17.62
CA LEU A 30 -15.48 6.77 -17.90
C LEU A 30 -15.35 8.30 -17.89
N SER A 31 -14.41 8.84 -17.13
CA SER A 31 -14.12 10.28 -17.08
C SER A 31 -13.12 10.74 -18.14
N GLY A 32 -12.66 9.86 -19.05
CA GLY A 32 -11.58 10.20 -19.98
C GLY A 32 -10.27 10.54 -19.25
N PHE A 33 -10.00 9.89 -18.14
CA PHE A 33 -8.83 10.14 -17.27
C PHE A 33 -8.82 11.52 -16.59
N ASP A 34 -9.98 12.16 -16.44
CA ASP A 34 -10.10 13.34 -15.59
C ASP A 34 -10.08 12.99 -14.10
N LYS A 35 -10.73 11.88 -13.72
CA LYS A 35 -10.81 11.44 -12.32
C LYS A 35 -9.64 10.56 -11.92
N LEU A 36 -9.02 10.89 -10.78
CA LEU A 36 -8.01 10.08 -10.11
C LEU A 36 -8.62 9.36 -8.91
N ALA A 37 -8.10 8.17 -8.59
CA ALA A 37 -8.45 7.46 -7.37
C ALA A 37 -8.08 8.31 -6.15
N GLY A 38 -9.03 8.43 -5.20
CA GLY A 38 -8.86 9.16 -3.97
C GLY A 38 -9.56 10.51 -3.92
N ASP A 39 -9.09 11.36 -3.03
CA ASP A 39 -9.66 12.65 -2.68
C ASP A 39 -8.73 13.82 -3.02
N TYR A 40 -9.16 15.04 -2.65
CA TYR A 40 -8.37 16.27 -2.84
C TYR A 40 -7.21 16.42 -1.84
N GLY A 41 -7.13 15.55 -0.81
CA GLY A 41 -6.04 15.52 0.17
C GLY A 41 -4.86 14.66 -0.30
N ASP A 42 -4.77 13.44 0.21
CA ASP A 42 -3.63 12.55 0.04
C ASP A 42 -3.28 12.28 -1.42
N SER A 43 -4.28 12.17 -2.32
CA SER A 43 -4.00 11.88 -3.73
C SER A 43 -3.22 13.01 -4.41
N ARG A 44 -3.52 14.28 -4.12
CA ARG A 44 -2.76 15.43 -4.62
C ARG A 44 -1.38 15.54 -4.00
N LEU A 45 -1.25 15.22 -2.71
CA LEU A 45 0.05 15.14 -2.03
C LEU A 45 0.96 14.13 -2.73
N ILE A 46 0.43 12.95 -3.03
CA ILE A 46 1.23 11.89 -3.67
C ILE A 46 1.72 12.32 -5.05
N VAL A 47 0.85 12.92 -5.88
CA VAL A 47 1.26 13.45 -7.19
C VAL A 47 2.32 14.56 -7.04
N TYR A 48 2.18 15.44 -6.06
CA TYR A 48 3.14 16.49 -5.74
C TYR A 48 4.52 15.91 -5.36
N LEU A 49 4.56 14.87 -4.50
CA LEU A 49 5.80 14.22 -4.12
C LEU A 49 6.47 13.50 -5.30
N LEU A 50 5.67 12.91 -6.19
CA LEU A 50 6.18 12.29 -7.42
C LEU A 50 6.74 13.35 -8.40
N GLU A 51 6.10 14.52 -8.52
CA GLU A 51 6.62 15.65 -9.30
C GLU A 51 7.91 16.21 -8.69
N HIS A 52 8.04 16.22 -7.35
CA HIS A 52 9.30 16.59 -6.72
C HIS A 52 10.46 15.73 -7.25
N TYR A 53 10.31 14.42 -7.41
CA TYR A 53 11.35 13.56 -8.00
C TYR A 53 11.64 13.87 -9.45
N PHE A 54 10.63 14.21 -10.21
CA PHE A 54 10.82 14.59 -11.62
C PHE A 54 11.62 15.88 -11.77
N TYR A 55 11.32 16.90 -10.95
CA TYR A 55 12.07 18.16 -10.90
C TYR A 55 13.48 17.98 -10.29
N TRP A 56 13.59 17.18 -9.23
CA TRP A 56 14.89 16.83 -8.64
C TRP A 56 15.82 16.16 -9.64
N PHE A 57 15.32 15.20 -10.40
CA PHE A 57 16.11 14.49 -11.41
C PHE A 57 16.62 15.43 -12.50
N GLN A 58 15.90 16.50 -12.82
CA GLN A 58 16.28 17.54 -13.76
C GLN A 58 17.10 18.67 -13.14
N ASN A 59 17.36 18.61 -11.82
CA ASN A 59 18.05 19.67 -11.05
C ASN A 59 17.39 21.05 -11.18
N ILE A 60 16.04 21.10 -11.14
CA ILE A 60 15.27 22.34 -11.26
C ILE A 60 14.99 22.93 -9.88
N GLU A 61 15.37 24.20 -9.66
CA GLU A 61 15.06 24.92 -8.42
C GLU A 61 13.53 25.08 -8.23
N PRO A 62 13.04 24.99 -6.98
CA PRO A 62 13.76 24.75 -5.71
C PRO A 62 13.84 23.25 -5.32
N HIS A 63 13.68 22.32 -6.25
CA HIS A 63 13.64 20.86 -6.03
C HIS A 63 15.02 20.18 -6.15
N THR A 64 16.13 20.89 -6.00
CA THR A 64 17.47 20.36 -6.20
C THR A 64 17.97 19.39 -5.13
N GLN A 65 17.33 19.36 -3.96
CA GLN A 65 17.69 18.50 -2.84
C GLN A 65 16.64 17.41 -2.60
N LEU A 66 17.04 16.14 -2.71
CA LEU A 66 16.14 14.99 -2.61
C LEU A 66 15.26 14.99 -1.34
N TRP A 67 15.85 15.27 -0.17
CA TRP A 67 15.17 15.20 1.11
C TRP A 67 14.44 16.48 1.52
N ASN A 68 14.70 17.58 0.83
CA ASN A 68 14.11 18.89 1.13
C ASN A 68 13.07 19.26 0.05
N VAL A 69 11.88 18.68 0.18
CA VAL A 69 10.74 19.10 -0.63
C VAL A 69 10.41 20.55 -0.29
N PRO A 70 10.16 21.45 -1.28
CA PRO A 70 9.99 22.89 -1.03
C PRO A 70 8.62 23.26 -0.44
N MET A 71 8.20 22.50 0.57
CA MET A 71 7.05 22.74 1.45
C MET A 71 7.52 22.83 2.90
N LEU A 72 6.70 23.37 3.81
CA LEU A 72 7.03 23.54 5.22
C LEU A 72 8.35 24.31 5.42
N TYR A 73 8.65 25.24 4.51
CA TYR A 73 9.87 26.04 4.58
C TYR A 73 9.95 26.83 5.91
N PRO A 74 11.09 26.92 6.61
CA PRO A 74 12.42 26.50 6.20
C PRO A 74 12.86 25.11 6.72
N HIS A 75 11.94 24.23 7.11
CA HIS A 75 12.30 22.92 7.65
C HIS A 75 13.05 22.05 6.63
N ALA A 76 14.03 21.30 7.13
CA ALA A 76 14.78 20.30 6.36
C ALA A 76 14.14 18.91 6.52
N ASN A 77 14.57 17.95 5.66
CA ASN A 77 14.09 16.57 5.63
C ASN A 77 12.56 16.45 5.46
N THR A 78 11.93 17.41 4.82
CA THR A 78 10.46 17.46 4.65
C THR A 78 9.89 16.23 3.94
N LEU A 79 10.67 15.55 3.11
CA LEU A 79 10.28 14.30 2.49
C LEU A 79 10.07 13.17 3.51
N ALA A 80 10.83 13.15 4.61
CA ALA A 80 10.75 12.11 5.64
C ALA A 80 9.55 12.25 6.58
N TYR A 81 8.71 13.27 6.42
CA TYR A 81 7.47 13.44 7.17
C TYR A 81 6.31 12.59 6.61
N SER A 82 6.48 11.94 5.45
CA SER A 82 5.49 11.07 4.80
C SER A 82 6.12 9.80 4.24
N ASP A 83 5.30 8.94 3.59
CA ASP A 83 5.83 7.88 2.73
C ASP A 83 6.65 8.52 1.60
N VAL A 84 7.83 7.97 1.32
CA VAL A 84 8.80 8.61 0.43
C VAL A 84 8.46 8.42 -1.06
N PHE A 85 7.80 7.33 -1.45
CA PHE A 85 7.44 6.98 -2.84
C PHE A 85 8.62 6.85 -3.83
N LEU A 86 9.88 6.94 -3.38
CA LEU A 86 11.04 6.88 -4.28
C LEU A 86 11.13 5.54 -5.02
N GLY A 87 10.71 4.44 -4.37
CA GLY A 87 10.70 3.13 -5.02
C GLY A 87 9.79 3.06 -6.25
N ILE A 88 8.69 3.84 -6.28
CA ILE A 88 7.82 3.93 -7.46
C ILE A 88 8.24 5.05 -8.40
N ALA A 89 8.97 6.04 -7.92
CA ALA A 89 9.49 7.13 -8.74
C ALA A 89 10.41 6.62 -9.86
N ILE A 90 11.04 5.44 -9.70
CA ILE A 90 11.82 4.77 -10.77
C ILE A 90 10.99 4.47 -12.03
N PHE A 91 9.67 4.33 -11.91
CA PHE A 91 8.74 4.20 -13.04
C PHE A 91 8.11 5.54 -13.40
N TYR A 92 7.83 6.39 -12.39
CA TYR A 92 7.19 7.68 -12.60
C TYR A 92 8.06 8.61 -13.45
N VAL A 93 9.31 8.81 -13.09
CA VAL A 93 10.20 9.76 -13.76
C VAL A 93 10.38 9.44 -15.25
N PRO A 94 10.69 8.19 -15.68
CA PRO A 94 10.77 7.87 -17.10
C PRO A 94 9.44 8.08 -17.86
N LEU A 95 8.29 7.73 -17.26
CA LEU A 95 6.99 7.96 -17.87
C LEU A 95 6.68 9.44 -17.99
N ARG A 96 7.09 10.26 -17.03
CA ARG A 96 6.89 11.71 -17.00
C ARG A 96 7.65 12.43 -18.11
N PHE A 97 8.79 11.89 -18.56
CA PHE A 97 9.50 12.38 -19.75
C PHE A 97 8.72 12.11 -21.05
N LEU A 98 7.86 11.10 -21.08
CA LEU A 98 7.05 10.74 -22.23
C LEU A 98 5.68 11.39 -22.22
N ILE A 99 5.14 11.70 -21.03
CA ILE A 99 3.77 12.19 -20.82
C ILE A 99 3.83 13.46 -19.98
N ASN A 100 3.38 14.57 -20.52
CA ASN A 100 3.43 15.88 -19.84
C ASN A 100 2.41 16.05 -18.69
N ASP A 101 1.48 15.12 -18.51
CA ASP A 101 0.43 15.19 -17.50
C ASP A 101 0.80 14.33 -16.27
N PRO A 102 1.13 14.94 -15.11
CA PRO A 102 1.51 14.22 -13.90
C PRO A 102 0.38 13.34 -13.36
N PHE A 103 -0.88 13.76 -13.49
CA PHE A 103 -2.03 12.98 -13.05
C PHE A 103 -2.22 11.74 -13.90
N LEU A 104 -2.08 11.85 -15.22
CA LEU A 104 -2.17 10.69 -16.13
C LEU A 104 -1.06 9.68 -15.85
N VAL A 105 0.18 10.14 -15.61
CA VAL A 105 1.29 9.24 -15.23
C VAL A 105 0.98 8.51 -13.93
N THR A 106 0.42 9.21 -12.93
CA THR A 106 0.03 8.60 -11.65
C THR A 106 -1.10 7.58 -11.84
N GLN A 107 -2.08 7.84 -12.71
CA GLN A 107 -3.14 6.88 -13.06
C GLN A 107 -2.59 5.62 -13.73
N ILE A 108 -1.62 5.77 -14.63
CA ILE A 108 -0.92 4.62 -15.27
C ILE A 108 -0.20 3.79 -14.21
N ILE A 109 0.49 4.44 -13.27
CA ILE A 109 1.15 3.76 -12.14
C ILE A 109 0.14 3.02 -11.26
N TYR A 110 -1.01 3.63 -10.97
CA TYR A 110 -2.08 2.98 -10.21
C TYR A 110 -2.55 1.70 -10.90
N ILE A 111 -2.88 1.77 -12.20
CA ILE A 111 -3.32 0.63 -13.02
C ILE A 111 -2.23 -0.46 -13.04
N MET A 112 -0.97 -0.05 -13.29
CA MET A 112 0.18 -0.94 -13.30
C MET A 112 0.35 -1.66 -11.95
N SER A 113 0.19 -0.95 -10.84
CA SER A 113 0.36 -1.49 -9.49
C SER A 113 -0.72 -2.51 -9.13
N CYS A 114 -1.98 -2.24 -9.51
CA CYS A 114 -3.06 -3.21 -9.39
C CYS A 114 -2.77 -4.49 -10.19
N ALA A 115 -2.31 -4.34 -11.43
CA ALA A 115 -1.95 -5.47 -12.28
C ALA A 115 -0.76 -6.26 -11.70
N LEU A 116 0.29 -5.57 -11.24
CA LEU A 116 1.48 -6.22 -10.67
C LEU A 116 1.20 -6.94 -9.35
N ASN A 117 0.30 -6.43 -8.50
CA ASN A 117 -0.16 -7.16 -7.32
C ASN A 117 -0.82 -8.49 -7.72
N PHE A 118 -1.71 -8.46 -8.70
CA PHE A 118 -2.39 -9.67 -9.19
C PHE A 118 -1.38 -10.66 -9.79
N VAL A 119 -0.50 -10.19 -10.68
CA VAL A 119 0.53 -11.02 -11.32
C VAL A 119 1.46 -11.65 -10.29
N ALA A 120 1.98 -10.87 -9.34
CA ALA A 120 2.91 -11.34 -8.34
C ALA A 120 2.30 -12.46 -7.48
N PHE A 121 1.07 -12.27 -7.00
CA PHE A 121 0.41 -13.27 -6.16
C PHE A 121 -0.05 -14.48 -6.98
N TYR A 122 -0.54 -14.29 -8.21
CA TYR A 122 -0.83 -15.40 -9.14
C TYR A 122 0.40 -16.28 -9.37
N LEU A 123 1.59 -15.68 -9.54
CA LEU A 123 2.82 -16.44 -9.72
C LEU A 123 3.19 -17.27 -8.48
N ILE A 124 2.96 -16.76 -7.27
CA ILE A 124 3.15 -17.54 -6.04
C ILE A 124 2.21 -18.75 -6.07
N LEU A 125 0.91 -18.55 -6.28
CA LEU A 125 -0.07 -19.63 -6.26
C LEU A 125 0.17 -20.65 -7.37
N ASN A 126 0.45 -20.20 -8.60
CA ASN A 126 0.58 -21.07 -9.77
C ASN A 126 1.96 -21.73 -9.89
N LYS A 127 3.07 -21.00 -9.63
CA LYS A 127 4.43 -21.52 -9.86
C LYS A 127 5.06 -22.13 -8.61
N ILE A 128 4.73 -21.61 -7.42
CA ILE A 128 5.30 -22.10 -6.14
C ILE A 128 4.37 -23.13 -5.52
N ILE A 129 3.10 -22.76 -5.27
CA ILE A 129 2.10 -23.62 -4.61
C ILE A 129 1.53 -24.66 -5.58
N LYS A 130 1.62 -24.43 -6.90
CA LYS A 130 1.18 -25.34 -7.97
C LYS A 130 -0.34 -25.48 -8.12
N PHE A 131 -1.10 -24.45 -7.77
CA PHE A 131 -2.54 -24.43 -8.06
C PHE A 131 -2.81 -24.33 -9.56
N LYS A 132 -3.95 -24.84 -10.00
CA LYS A 132 -4.46 -24.65 -11.38
C LYS A 132 -4.79 -23.20 -11.65
N ASP A 133 -4.90 -22.85 -12.93
CA ASP A 133 -5.15 -21.49 -13.40
C ASP A 133 -6.34 -20.81 -12.70
N LEU A 134 -7.52 -21.47 -12.64
CA LEU A 134 -8.71 -20.92 -11.99
C LEU A 134 -8.49 -20.62 -10.50
N ALA A 135 -7.95 -21.56 -9.74
CA ALA A 135 -7.71 -21.41 -8.31
C ALA A 135 -6.67 -20.32 -8.03
N SER A 136 -5.61 -20.26 -8.86
CA SER A 136 -4.59 -19.21 -8.79
C SER A 136 -5.17 -17.85 -9.13
N ALA A 137 -6.04 -17.74 -10.13
CA ALA A 137 -6.69 -16.49 -10.54
C ALA A 137 -7.67 -16.01 -9.47
N CYS A 138 -8.49 -16.87 -8.87
CA CYS A 138 -9.39 -16.52 -7.79
C CYS A 138 -8.63 -16.01 -6.55
N GLY A 139 -7.58 -16.73 -6.11
CA GLY A 139 -6.76 -16.29 -4.98
C GLY A 139 -6.03 -14.96 -5.26
N ALA A 140 -5.46 -14.81 -6.47
CA ALA A 140 -4.82 -13.56 -6.87
C ALA A 140 -5.81 -12.38 -6.95
N PHE A 141 -7.05 -12.64 -7.33
CA PHE A 141 -8.11 -11.63 -7.34
C PHE A 141 -8.44 -11.16 -5.92
N VAL A 142 -8.64 -12.09 -4.96
CA VAL A 142 -8.85 -11.73 -3.55
C VAL A 142 -7.68 -10.87 -3.03
N PHE A 143 -6.44 -11.23 -3.36
CA PHE A 143 -5.29 -10.45 -2.93
C PHE A 143 -5.23 -9.05 -3.54
N ALA A 144 -5.44 -8.92 -4.86
CA ALA A 144 -5.20 -7.69 -5.60
C ALA A 144 -6.42 -6.74 -5.66
N PHE A 145 -7.64 -7.30 -5.67
CA PHE A 145 -8.88 -6.58 -5.96
C PHE A 145 -9.96 -6.77 -4.88
N SER A 146 -9.57 -7.12 -3.64
CA SER A 146 -10.53 -7.26 -2.55
C SER A 146 -11.10 -5.93 -2.08
N LEU A 147 -12.25 -6.01 -1.42
CA LEU A 147 -12.89 -4.88 -0.74
C LEU A 147 -11.95 -4.20 0.26
N THR A 148 -11.09 -4.96 0.95
CA THR A 148 -10.04 -4.42 1.82
C THR A 148 -9.14 -3.40 1.10
N ARG A 149 -8.84 -3.61 -0.18
CA ARG A 149 -8.07 -2.64 -0.99
C ARG A 149 -8.92 -1.53 -1.56
N SER A 150 -10.18 -1.80 -1.90
CA SER A 150 -11.06 -0.81 -2.51
C SER A 150 -11.33 0.38 -1.60
N VAL A 151 -11.35 0.18 -0.27
CA VAL A 151 -11.50 1.28 0.70
C VAL A 151 -10.24 2.11 0.87
N GLN A 152 -9.08 1.62 0.42
CA GLN A 152 -7.79 2.30 0.56
C GLN A 152 -7.33 3.02 -0.72
N VAL A 153 -8.23 3.24 -1.68
CA VAL A 153 -7.87 3.89 -2.97
C VAL A 153 -7.38 5.33 -2.81
N ASN A 154 -7.74 6.01 -1.71
CA ASN A 154 -7.23 7.34 -1.38
C ASN A 154 -5.72 7.36 -1.10
N HIS A 155 -5.17 6.23 -0.75
CA HIS A 155 -3.79 6.06 -0.34
C HIS A 155 -3.07 5.17 -1.35
N LEU A 156 -2.50 5.75 -2.41
CA LEU A 156 -1.78 5.00 -3.45
C LEU A 156 -0.71 4.06 -2.85
N GLN A 157 -0.02 4.50 -1.77
CA GLN A 157 0.96 3.67 -1.07
C GLN A 157 0.38 2.33 -0.58
N LEU A 158 -0.93 2.25 -0.31
CA LEU A 158 -1.59 1.02 0.13
C LEU A 158 -2.05 0.12 -1.04
N ILE A 159 -1.83 0.56 -2.27
CA ILE A 159 -1.97 -0.26 -3.47
C ILE A 159 -0.61 -0.85 -3.90
N LEU A 160 0.50 -0.20 -3.57
CA LEU A 160 1.86 -0.51 -4.03
C LEU A 160 2.53 -1.64 -3.22
N GLN A 161 1.93 -2.85 -3.14
CA GLN A 161 2.47 -3.98 -2.36
C GLN A 161 3.27 -4.99 -3.20
N PHE A 162 3.27 -4.86 -4.52
CA PHE A 162 3.82 -5.87 -5.43
C PHE A 162 5.31 -6.16 -5.22
N PHE A 163 6.10 -5.18 -4.78
CA PHE A 163 7.51 -5.42 -4.46
C PHE A 163 7.70 -6.46 -3.34
N SER A 164 6.93 -6.34 -2.25
CA SER A 164 6.93 -7.34 -1.16
C SER A 164 6.54 -8.72 -1.67
N ILE A 165 5.51 -8.80 -2.52
CA ILE A 165 5.03 -10.09 -3.02
C ILE A 165 6.02 -10.72 -4.00
N PHE A 166 6.65 -9.93 -4.87
CA PHE A 166 7.75 -10.44 -5.70
C PHE A 166 8.96 -10.86 -4.86
N ALA A 167 9.28 -10.14 -3.77
CA ALA A 167 10.34 -10.58 -2.85
C ALA A 167 10.02 -11.97 -2.28
N LEU A 168 8.79 -12.18 -1.78
CA LEU A 168 8.33 -13.49 -1.32
C LEU A 168 8.39 -14.55 -2.43
N PHE A 169 7.99 -14.22 -3.65
CA PHE A 169 8.09 -15.14 -4.79
C PHE A 169 9.53 -15.62 -5.02
N PHE A 170 10.52 -14.74 -4.97
CA PHE A 170 11.92 -15.11 -5.12
C PHE A 170 12.44 -15.91 -3.92
N LEU A 171 12.07 -15.55 -2.69
CA LEU A 171 12.42 -16.34 -1.50
C LEU A 171 11.87 -17.78 -1.60
N PHE A 172 10.64 -17.96 -2.04
CA PHE A 172 10.04 -19.29 -2.21
C PHE A 172 10.60 -20.10 -3.41
N LYS A 173 11.33 -19.47 -4.31
CA LYS A 173 12.06 -20.16 -5.40
C LYS A 173 13.37 -20.80 -4.96
N VAL A 174 13.89 -20.42 -3.80
CA VAL A 174 15.12 -21.01 -3.25
C VAL A 174 14.88 -22.47 -2.89
N ASN A 175 15.72 -23.37 -3.37
CA ASN A 175 15.66 -24.79 -3.06
C ASN A 175 17.02 -25.48 -3.27
N LEU A 176 17.17 -26.70 -2.73
CA LEU A 176 18.40 -27.48 -2.77
C LEU A 176 18.79 -27.95 -4.19
N ASN A 177 17.83 -28.02 -5.12
CA ASN A 177 18.10 -28.44 -6.50
C ASN A 177 18.68 -27.29 -7.36
N ASN A 178 18.62 -26.05 -6.89
CA ASN A 178 19.26 -24.92 -7.55
C ASN A 178 20.77 -24.94 -7.30
N SER A 179 21.55 -24.40 -8.25
CA SER A 179 22.95 -24.07 -7.95
C SER A 179 23.03 -23.00 -6.83
N LYS A 180 24.12 -22.98 -6.06
CA LYS A 180 24.34 -21.95 -5.03
C LYS A 180 24.22 -20.54 -5.64
N PHE A 181 24.82 -20.30 -6.80
CA PHE A 181 24.75 -19.02 -7.49
C PHE A 181 23.31 -18.56 -7.76
N VAL A 182 22.42 -19.46 -8.18
CA VAL A 182 21.00 -19.16 -8.43
C VAL A 182 20.29 -18.81 -7.12
N ASN A 183 20.58 -19.51 -6.01
CA ASN A 183 20.00 -19.21 -4.72
C ASN A 183 20.49 -17.85 -4.18
N TYR A 184 21.78 -17.52 -4.26
CA TYR A 184 22.30 -16.17 -3.96
C TYR A 184 21.58 -15.09 -4.75
N LYS A 185 21.43 -15.28 -6.08
CA LYS A 185 20.70 -14.34 -6.94
C LYS A 185 19.27 -14.10 -6.45
N TYR A 186 18.55 -15.14 -6.05
CA TYR A 186 17.17 -15.01 -5.56
C TYR A 186 17.11 -14.25 -4.25
N TYR A 187 18.02 -14.47 -3.31
CA TYR A 187 18.09 -13.71 -2.06
C TYR A 187 18.46 -12.24 -2.28
N ILE A 188 19.42 -11.96 -3.16
CA ILE A 188 19.79 -10.60 -3.53
C ILE A 188 18.59 -9.86 -4.13
N ILE A 189 17.90 -10.47 -5.11
CA ILE A 189 16.70 -9.88 -5.72
C ILE A 189 15.61 -9.63 -4.67
N ALA A 190 15.38 -10.58 -3.77
CA ALA A 190 14.42 -10.42 -2.69
C ALA A 190 14.81 -9.27 -1.74
N GLY A 191 16.09 -9.13 -1.39
CA GLY A 191 16.59 -8.02 -0.58
C GLY A 191 16.41 -6.65 -1.25
N VAL A 192 16.72 -6.55 -2.55
CA VAL A 192 16.47 -5.33 -3.35
C VAL A 192 14.98 -5.00 -3.40
N LEU A 193 14.12 -5.97 -3.72
CA LEU A 193 12.67 -5.76 -3.82
C LEU A 193 12.05 -5.35 -2.48
N LEU A 194 12.48 -5.96 -1.38
CA LEU A 194 12.01 -5.59 -0.05
C LEU A 194 12.48 -4.19 0.33
N SER A 195 13.71 -3.80 -0.01
CA SER A 195 14.18 -2.42 0.16
C SER A 195 13.34 -1.44 -0.68
N LEU A 196 13.09 -1.74 -1.96
CA LEU A 196 12.22 -0.92 -2.81
C LEU A 196 10.81 -0.79 -2.21
N GLN A 197 10.31 -1.82 -1.50
CA GLN A 197 9.04 -1.71 -0.79
C GLN A 197 9.09 -0.68 0.33
N PHE A 198 10.17 -0.63 1.12
CA PHE A 198 10.35 0.41 2.14
C PHE A 198 10.43 1.80 1.53
N TRP A 199 11.17 1.97 0.43
CA TRP A 199 11.28 3.22 -0.31
C TRP A 199 9.98 3.64 -1.03
N THR A 200 9.01 2.74 -1.15
CA THR A 200 7.70 3.01 -1.78
C THR A 200 6.63 3.30 -0.73
N ALA A 201 6.49 2.42 0.24
CA ALA A 201 5.47 2.45 1.28
C ALA A 201 6.01 1.73 2.52
N ILE A 202 6.40 2.49 3.54
CA ILE A 202 7.05 1.95 4.75
C ILE A 202 6.15 0.93 5.46
N TYR A 203 4.83 1.15 5.49
CA TYR A 203 3.88 0.23 6.10
C TYR A 203 4.00 -1.19 5.53
N PHE A 204 4.02 -1.34 4.21
CA PHE A 204 4.13 -2.66 3.58
C PHE A 204 5.49 -3.30 3.79
N GLY A 205 6.56 -2.52 3.74
CA GLY A 205 7.89 -3.01 4.08
C GLY A 205 7.94 -3.55 5.50
N TYR A 206 7.54 -2.73 6.47
CA TYR A 206 7.53 -3.05 7.88
C TYR A 206 6.64 -4.26 8.20
N PHE A 207 5.38 -4.25 7.76
CA PHE A 207 4.46 -5.34 8.02
C PHE A 207 4.86 -6.64 7.30
N THR A 208 5.51 -6.58 6.13
CA THR A 208 6.06 -7.79 5.48
C THR A 208 7.16 -8.41 6.33
N CYS A 209 8.09 -7.60 6.89
CA CYS A 209 9.12 -8.09 7.79
C CYS A 209 8.51 -8.66 9.08
N LEU A 210 7.53 -7.97 9.67
CA LEU A 210 6.81 -8.44 10.85
C LEU A 210 6.09 -9.76 10.58
N GLY A 211 5.42 -9.88 9.43
CA GLY A 211 4.72 -11.10 9.01
C GLY A 211 5.67 -12.28 8.81
N LEU A 212 6.83 -12.05 8.20
CA LEU A 212 7.87 -13.07 8.07
C LEU A 212 8.42 -13.49 9.43
N PHE A 213 8.72 -12.53 10.30
CA PHE A 213 9.19 -12.82 11.67
C PHE A 213 8.18 -13.64 12.46
N LEU A 214 6.92 -13.20 12.51
CA LEU A 214 5.84 -13.90 13.20
C LEU A 214 5.60 -15.29 12.61
N GLY A 215 5.59 -15.41 11.27
CA GLY A 215 5.44 -16.69 10.58
C GLY A 215 6.55 -17.68 10.93
N CYS A 216 7.80 -17.24 10.93
CA CYS A 216 8.94 -18.05 11.39
C CYS A 216 8.79 -18.47 12.85
N THR A 217 8.42 -17.54 13.73
CA THR A 217 8.21 -17.82 15.17
C THR A 217 7.13 -18.87 15.39
N ILE A 218 6.00 -18.75 14.69
CA ILE A 218 4.93 -19.75 14.74
C ILE A 218 5.41 -21.10 14.23
N CYS A 219 6.15 -21.14 13.11
CA CYS A 219 6.71 -22.41 12.59
C CYS A 219 7.62 -23.11 13.60
N LEU A 220 8.37 -22.39 14.44
CA LEU A 220 9.19 -22.95 15.50
C LEU A 220 8.38 -23.64 16.61
N CYS A 221 7.11 -23.23 16.81
CA CYS A 221 6.23 -23.83 17.82
C CYS A 221 5.68 -25.21 17.38
N PHE A 222 5.71 -25.54 16.07
CA PHE A 222 5.18 -26.79 15.56
C PHE A 222 6.29 -27.72 15.07
N LYS A 223 6.41 -28.94 15.62
CA LYS A 223 7.53 -29.86 15.38
C LYS A 223 7.89 -30.03 13.91
N ASN A 224 6.93 -30.39 13.07
CA ASN A 224 7.17 -30.65 11.64
C ASN A 224 7.63 -29.38 10.89
N SER A 225 7.01 -28.24 11.13
CA SER A 225 7.38 -26.98 10.50
C SER A 225 8.73 -26.46 11.04
N ARG A 226 9.03 -26.69 12.32
CA ARG A 226 10.33 -26.36 12.93
C ARG A 226 11.47 -27.09 12.27
N GLU A 227 11.33 -28.40 12.06
CA GLU A 227 12.38 -29.20 11.39
C GLU A 227 12.65 -28.71 9.98
N VAL A 228 11.59 -28.40 9.22
CA VAL A 228 11.71 -27.83 7.87
C VAL A 228 12.41 -26.47 7.91
N LEU A 229 11.98 -25.58 8.82
CA LEU A 229 12.54 -24.24 8.95
C LEU A 229 14.01 -24.25 9.36
N VAL A 230 14.37 -25.06 10.38
CA VAL A 230 15.74 -25.18 10.85
C VAL A 230 16.66 -25.74 9.74
N ASN A 231 16.19 -26.77 9.02
CA ASN A 231 16.95 -27.31 7.89
C ASN A 231 17.10 -26.27 6.76
N TYR A 232 16.07 -25.48 6.50
CA TYR A 232 16.15 -24.39 5.53
C TYR A 232 17.20 -23.35 5.92
N PHE A 233 17.22 -22.87 7.17
CA PHE A 233 18.24 -21.95 7.65
C PHE A 233 19.65 -22.55 7.61
N LYS A 234 19.82 -23.80 8.00
CA LYS A 234 21.13 -24.48 7.95
C LYS A 234 21.67 -24.59 6.52
N ASN A 235 20.80 -24.86 5.54
CA ASN A 235 21.22 -25.06 4.15
C ASN A 235 21.48 -23.75 3.40
N PHE A 236 20.84 -22.63 3.81
CA PHE A 236 20.85 -21.37 3.05
C PHE A 236 21.32 -20.16 3.87
N TYR A 237 22.03 -20.39 5.02
CA TYR A 237 22.44 -19.30 5.90
C TYR A 237 23.28 -18.22 5.20
N GLY A 238 24.19 -18.61 4.29
CA GLY A 238 25.04 -17.67 3.56
C GLY A 238 24.27 -16.82 2.56
N GLU A 239 23.33 -17.44 1.85
CA GLU A 239 22.43 -16.78 0.91
C GLU A 239 21.48 -15.82 1.64
N ILE A 240 20.93 -16.24 2.78
CA ILE A 240 20.08 -15.41 3.65
C ILE A 240 20.86 -14.18 4.11
N LEU A 241 22.07 -14.39 4.65
CA LEU A 241 22.92 -13.29 5.12
C LEU A 241 23.22 -12.29 3.99
N CYS A 242 23.54 -12.78 2.79
CA CYS A 242 23.78 -11.92 1.63
C CYS A 242 22.54 -11.07 1.29
N GLY A 243 21.36 -11.68 1.24
CA GLY A 243 20.09 -10.97 1.00
C GLY A 243 19.79 -9.93 2.06
N LEU A 244 20.03 -10.24 3.34
CA LEU A 244 19.86 -9.30 4.47
C LEU A 244 20.85 -8.14 4.38
N ILE A 245 22.13 -8.39 4.07
CA ILE A 245 23.13 -7.33 3.89
C ILE A 245 22.69 -6.37 2.80
N VAL A 246 22.26 -6.88 1.64
CA VAL A 246 21.75 -6.05 0.54
C VAL A 246 20.54 -5.24 0.97
N PHE A 247 19.58 -5.87 1.64
CA PHE A 247 18.39 -5.19 2.17
C PHE A 247 18.77 -4.03 3.11
N PHE A 248 19.62 -4.30 4.12
CA PHE A 248 20.00 -3.28 5.09
C PHE A 248 20.81 -2.14 4.48
N ILE A 249 21.79 -2.44 3.59
CA ILE A 249 22.58 -1.39 2.91
C ILE A 249 21.67 -0.46 2.12
N LEU A 250 20.70 -1.02 1.38
CA LEU A 250 19.82 -0.21 0.53
C LEU A 250 18.71 0.52 1.32
N THR A 251 18.33 0.01 2.50
CA THR A 251 17.27 0.62 3.32
C THR A 251 17.84 1.62 4.34
N LEU A 252 19.11 1.48 4.72
CA LEU A 252 19.74 2.30 5.76
C LEU A 252 19.61 3.82 5.53
N PRO A 253 19.84 4.37 4.32
CA PRO A 253 19.68 5.81 4.11
C PRO A 253 18.26 6.31 4.43
N LEU A 254 17.24 5.54 4.07
CA LEU A 254 15.85 5.85 4.40
C LEU A 254 15.64 5.89 5.92
N LEU A 255 16.11 4.87 6.63
CA LEU A 255 15.95 4.77 8.08
C LEU A 255 16.68 5.89 8.83
N ILE A 256 17.84 6.35 8.34
CA ILE A 256 18.57 7.49 8.90
C ILE A 256 17.71 8.76 8.83
N HIS A 257 17.12 9.07 7.67
CA HIS A 257 16.30 10.28 7.52
C HIS A 257 15.01 10.21 8.34
N TYR A 258 14.35 9.05 8.43
CA TYR A 258 13.20 8.88 9.33
C TYR A 258 13.59 9.02 10.80
N HIS A 259 14.76 8.51 11.21
CA HIS A 259 15.26 8.69 12.58
C HIS A 259 15.54 10.16 12.92
N MET A 260 16.06 10.94 11.95
CA MET A 260 16.31 12.38 12.13
C MET A 260 15.03 13.18 12.37
N VAL A 261 13.92 12.76 11.80
CA VAL A 261 12.60 13.39 12.00
C VAL A 261 12.00 13.03 13.36
N GLY A 262 12.36 11.87 13.92
CA GLY A 262 11.97 11.47 15.28
C GLY A 262 10.48 11.27 15.50
N SER A 263 9.72 10.84 14.48
CA SER A 263 8.27 10.72 14.57
C SER A 263 7.83 9.58 15.49
N SER A 264 7.14 9.89 16.57
CA SER A 264 6.30 8.95 17.32
C SER A 264 4.97 9.61 17.58
N PHE A 265 3.88 8.89 17.37
CA PHE A 265 2.54 9.38 17.68
C PHE A 265 2.24 9.20 19.17
N ASP A 266 1.48 10.13 19.74
CA ASP A 266 1.01 10.01 21.12
C ASP A 266 0.07 8.80 21.29
N LYS A 267 -0.06 8.34 22.55
CA LYS A 267 -0.86 7.16 22.89
C LYS A 267 -2.34 7.33 22.52
N GLU A 268 -2.87 8.52 22.64
CA GLU A 268 -4.30 8.82 22.37
C GLU A 268 -4.57 8.67 20.87
N THR A 269 -3.74 9.26 20.02
CA THR A 269 -3.81 9.12 18.57
C THR A 269 -3.71 7.65 18.15
N LEU A 270 -2.74 6.89 18.67
CA LEU A 270 -2.56 5.48 18.34
C LEU A 270 -3.77 4.62 18.72
N ILE A 271 -4.40 4.91 19.88
CA ILE A 271 -5.59 4.20 20.34
C ILE A 271 -6.82 4.58 19.52
N ALA A 272 -7.00 5.87 19.23
CA ALA A 272 -8.14 6.35 18.45
C ALA A 272 -8.21 5.72 17.05
N LEU A 273 -7.06 5.35 16.49
CA LEU A 273 -6.94 4.75 15.16
C LEU A 273 -6.85 3.22 15.18
N LEU A 274 -6.91 2.59 16.36
CA LEU A 274 -6.89 1.14 16.49
C LEU A 274 -8.17 0.51 15.94
N ALA A 275 -8.05 -0.59 15.21
CA ALA A 275 -9.18 -1.34 14.72
C ALA A 275 -9.76 -2.23 15.82
N GLU A 276 -11.07 -2.18 16.02
CA GLU A 276 -11.79 -3.10 16.90
C GLU A 276 -12.11 -4.42 16.19
N PHE A 277 -12.43 -5.49 16.95
CA PHE A 277 -12.73 -6.80 16.37
C PHE A 277 -13.78 -6.79 15.25
N PRO A 278 -14.91 -6.05 15.36
CA PRO A 278 -15.91 -6.02 14.30
C PRO A 278 -15.39 -5.44 12.98
N HIS A 279 -14.41 -4.55 13.02
CA HIS A 279 -13.84 -3.94 11.82
C HIS A 279 -13.14 -4.95 10.89
N TRP A 280 -12.65 -6.10 11.43
CA TRP A 280 -11.96 -7.13 10.65
C TRP A 280 -12.87 -7.89 9.69
N ILE A 281 -14.18 -7.87 9.93
CA ILE A 281 -15.20 -8.49 9.06
C ILE A 281 -16.03 -7.46 8.29
N SER A 282 -15.87 -6.17 8.61
CA SER A 282 -16.63 -5.09 7.98
C SER A 282 -16.06 -4.74 6.62
N SER A 283 -16.94 -4.62 5.62
CA SER A 283 -16.57 -4.26 4.25
C SER A 283 -17.61 -3.35 3.60
N PHE A 284 -17.23 -2.63 2.55
CA PHE A 284 -18.13 -1.86 1.68
C PHE A 284 -18.66 -2.68 0.50
N SER A 285 -18.97 -3.95 0.73
CA SER A 285 -19.62 -4.79 -0.28
C SER A 285 -21.03 -4.34 -0.56
N PHE A 286 -21.45 -4.40 -1.81
CA PHE A 286 -22.86 -4.25 -2.19
C PHE A 286 -23.77 -5.24 -1.45
N ILE A 287 -23.27 -6.44 -1.16
CA ILE A 287 -24.03 -7.49 -0.45
C ILE A 287 -23.97 -7.28 1.07
N ASP A 288 -22.80 -6.98 1.63
CA ASP A 288 -22.55 -6.95 3.07
C ASP A 288 -22.99 -5.62 3.70
N PHE A 289 -22.90 -4.52 2.94
CA PHE A 289 -23.13 -3.18 3.44
C PHE A 289 -24.48 -3.00 4.16
N PRO A 290 -25.61 -3.44 3.60
CA PRO A 290 -26.90 -3.30 4.27
C PRO A 290 -27.01 -4.10 5.58
N ILE A 291 -26.25 -5.19 5.71
CA ILE A 291 -26.30 -6.09 6.88
C ILE A 291 -25.38 -5.55 7.98
N VAL A 292 -24.15 -5.19 7.63
CA VAL A 292 -23.09 -4.85 8.57
C VAL A 292 -23.25 -3.44 9.13
N HIS A 293 -23.71 -2.48 8.32
CA HIS A 293 -23.83 -1.06 8.72
C HIS A 293 -24.86 -0.79 9.81
N ASN A 294 -25.86 -1.67 9.96
CA ASN A 294 -26.80 -1.57 11.07
C ASN A 294 -26.14 -1.81 12.44
N PHE A 295 -24.96 -2.44 12.46
CA PHE A 295 -24.27 -2.83 13.69
C PHE A 295 -22.92 -2.16 13.89
N ILE A 296 -22.27 -1.70 12.81
CA ILE A 296 -20.90 -1.16 12.85
C ILE A 296 -20.86 0.17 12.09
N PRO A 297 -20.53 1.28 12.75
CA PRO A 297 -20.43 2.58 12.09
C PRO A 297 -19.43 2.54 10.93
N ALA A 298 -19.80 3.14 9.80
CA ALA A 298 -18.94 3.23 8.63
C ALA A 298 -17.74 4.16 8.91
N ASN A 299 -16.57 3.57 9.01
CA ASN A 299 -15.31 4.30 8.98
C ASN A 299 -14.41 3.65 7.93
N SER A 300 -14.15 4.34 6.82
CA SER A 300 -13.40 3.79 5.69
C SER A 300 -12.01 3.26 6.11
N ASP A 301 -11.32 3.97 6.99
CA ASP A 301 -9.96 3.62 7.39
C ASP A 301 -9.88 2.39 8.30
N LYS A 302 -10.99 2.01 8.92
CA LYS A 302 -11.10 0.87 9.82
C LYS A 302 -11.83 -0.33 9.21
N MET A 303 -12.34 -0.25 7.97
CA MET A 303 -12.98 -1.39 7.31
C MET A 303 -11.94 -2.33 6.70
N LEU A 304 -11.70 -3.46 7.35
CA LEU A 304 -10.61 -4.39 7.04
C LEU A 304 -11.08 -5.67 6.34
N GLY A 305 -12.39 -5.92 6.33
CA GLY A 305 -12.98 -7.14 5.77
C GLY A 305 -12.81 -7.23 4.24
N CYS A 306 -12.61 -8.46 3.77
CA CYS A 306 -12.55 -8.77 2.33
C CYS A 306 -13.88 -9.29 1.77
N GLY A 307 -14.99 -9.11 2.52
CA GLY A 307 -16.29 -9.65 2.24
C GLY A 307 -16.63 -10.86 3.13
N ILE A 308 -17.88 -11.01 3.52
CA ILE A 308 -18.35 -12.08 4.43
C ILE A 308 -18.21 -13.44 3.76
N LEU A 309 -18.72 -13.59 2.53
CA LEU A 309 -18.64 -14.85 1.78
C LEU A 309 -17.19 -15.25 1.51
N THR A 310 -16.37 -14.29 1.08
CA THR A 310 -14.95 -14.51 0.85
C THR A 310 -14.25 -14.96 2.12
N THR A 311 -14.57 -14.34 3.27
CA THR A 311 -14.03 -14.71 4.57
C THR A 311 -14.46 -16.11 4.98
N ILE A 312 -15.75 -16.46 4.88
CA ILE A 312 -16.27 -17.80 5.18
C ILE A 312 -15.57 -18.85 4.31
N PHE A 313 -15.49 -18.63 3.01
CA PHE A 313 -14.84 -19.57 2.10
C PHE A 313 -13.34 -19.71 2.37
N ALA A 314 -12.65 -18.63 2.75
CA ALA A 314 -11.27 -18.70 3.18
C ALA A 314 -11.09 -19.54 4.44
N PHE A 315 -11.96 -19.37 5.45
CA PHE A 315 -11.94 -20.21 6.66
C PHE A 315 -12.20 -21.69 6.36
N VAL A 316 -13.12 -22.02 5.46
CA VAL A 316 -13.32 -23.39 4.97
C VAL A 316 -12.04 -23.90 4.28
N GLY A 317 -11.38 -23.06 3.49
CA GLY A 317 -10.09 -23.38 2.87
C GLY A 317 -9.00 -23.66 3.91
N ILE A 318 -8.88 -22.81 4.97
CA ILE A 318 -7.93 -23.03 6.08
C ILE A 318 -8.21 -24.37 6.76
N TYR A 319 -9.47 -24.66 7.07
CA TYR A 319 -9.85 -25.92 7.72
C TYR A 319 -9.42 -27.14 6.89
N LYS A 320 -9.51 -27.05 5.55
CA LYS A 320 -9.05 -28.11 4.63
C LYS A 320 -7.53 -28.24 4.55
N LEU A 321 -6.77 -27.21 4.88
CA LEU A 321 -5.29 -27.21 4.95
C LEU A 321 -4.79 -27.97 6.18
N LYS A 322 -5.07 -29.27 6.28
CA LYS A 322 -4.89 -30.11 7.48
C LYS A 322 -3.54 -29.92 8.19
N ASN A 323 -2.43 -29.80 7.43
CA ASN A 323 -1.09 -29.74 7.97
C ASN A 323 -0.69 -28.36 8.51
N TYR A 324 -1.31 -27.29 8.03
CA TYR A 324 -0.93 -25.90 8.32
C TYR A 324 -2.06 -25.07 8.93
N ARG A 325 -3.25 -25.64 9.10
CA ARG A 325 -4.44 -24.89 9.54
C ARG A 325 -4.22 -24.16 10.86
N TRP A 326 -3.59 -24.81 11.84
CA TRP A 326 -3.37 -24.24 13.16
C TRP A 326 -2.34 -23.12 13.15
N GLN A 327 -1.28 -23.22 12.29
CA GLN A 327 -0.32 -22.14 12.11
C GLN A 327 -0.99 -20.91 11.49
N ILE A 328 -1.83 -21.11 10.48
CA ILE A 328 -2.54 -20.00 9.82
C ILE A 328 -3.57 -19.38 10.77
N PHE A 329 -4.36 -20.18 11.49
CA PHE A 329 -5.29 -19.67 12.50
C PHE A 329 -4.58 -18.90 13.60
N LEU A 330 -3.46 -19.44 14.13
CA LEU A 330 -2.69 -18.77 15.17
C LEU A 330 -2.09 -17.45 14.65
N PHE A 331 -1.58 -17.43 13.42
CA PHE A 331 -1.08 -16.20 12.81
C PHE A 331 -2.15 -15.12 12.72
N ILE A 332 -3.32 -15.47 12.16
CA ILE A 332 -4.44 -14.53 12.01
C ILE A 332 -4.92 -14.07 13.39
N ALA A 333 -5.12 -15.01 14.33
CA ALA A 333 -5.60 -14.70 15.67
C ALA A 333 -4.62 -13.76 16.43
N LEU A 334 -3.31 -14.02 16.36
CA LEU A 334 -2.31 -13.15 16.98
C LEU A 334 -2.33 -11.74 16.37
N ILE A 335 -2.39 -11.62 15.04
CA ILE A 335 -2.49 -10.30 14.41
C ILE A 335 -3.77 -9.58 14.84
N VAL A 336 -4.92 -10.25 14.77
CA VAL A 336 -6.20 -9.65 15.16
C VAL A 336 -6.17 -9.21 16.62
N VAL A 337 -5.71 -10.04 17.56
CA VAL A 337 -5.64 -9.71 18.99
C VAL A 337 -4.64 -8.61 19.26
N CYS A 338 -3.41 -8.72 18.72
CA CYS A 338 -2.33 -7.75 18.96
C CYS A 338 -2.67 -6.35 18.42
N PHE A 339 -3.45 -6.27 17.37
CA PHE A 339 -3.82 -5.02 16.70
C PHE A 339 -5.27 -4.57 16.95
N SER A 340 -5.98 -5.21 17.90
CA SER A 340 -7.31 -4.80 18.34
C SER A 340 -7.42 -4.60 19.85
N VAL A 341 -6.53 -5.18 20.65
CA VAL A 341 -6.51 -5.01 22.10
C VAL A 341 -5.54 -3.91 22.47
N LYS A 342 -6.06 -2.82 23.03
CA LYS A 342 -5.35 -1.58 23.33
C LYS A 342 -4.07 -1.80 24.15
N GLU A 343 -4.17 -2.54 25.23
CA GLU A 343 -3.07 -2.77 26.16
C GLU A 343 -1.93 -3.56 25.50
N ILE A 344 -2.29 -4.57 24.70
CA ILE A 344 -1.33 -5.38 23.95
C ILE A 344 -0.66 -4.53 22.87
N TYR A 345 -1.43 -3.75 22.11
CA TYR A 345 -0.89 -2.91 21.07
C TYR A 345 0.10 -1.88 21.64
N LEU A 346 -0.27 -1.17 22.72
CA LEU A 346 0.62 -0.22 23.38
C LEU A 346 1.89 -0.88 23.92
N PHE A 347 1.79 -2.09 24.49
CA PHE A 347 2.95 -2.86 24.89
C PHE A 347 3.87 -3.17 23.71
N LEU A 348 3.29 -3.56 22.56
CA LEU A 348 4.07 -3.86 21.36
C LEU A 348 4.77 -2.62 20.79
N THR A 349 4.21 -1.42 20.92
CA THR A 349 4.88 -0.18 20.46
C THR A 349 6.17 0.12 21.24
N HIS A 350 6.34 -0.41 22.45
CA HIS A 350 7.57 -0.29 23.25
C HIS A 350 8.62 -1.34 22.86
N ILE A 351 8.20 -2.50 22.36
CA ILE A 351 9.11 -3.61 22.04
C ILE A 351 9.52 -3.59 20.57
N LEU A 352 8.55 -3.34 19.67
CA LEU A 352 8.76 -3.37 18.22
C LEU A 352 9.21 -2.00 17.73
N VAL A 353 10.51 -1.88 17.46
CA VAL A 353 11.10 -0.63 16.96
C VAL A 353 10.35 -0.13 15.72
N GLY A 354 9.92 1.13 15.73
CA GLY A 354 9.22 1.77 14.62
C GLY A 354 7.70 1.56 14.61
N LEU A 355 7.12 0.65 15.41
CA LEU A 355 5.67 0.44 15.43
C LEU A 355 4.92 1.70 15.90
N GLY A 356 5.44 2.42 16.91
CA GLY A 356 4.85 3.67 17.40
C GLY A 356 4.91 4.84 16.41
N ALA A 357 5.74 4.75 15.36
CA ALA A 357 5.79 5.72 14.27
C ALA A 357 4.76 5.41 13.15
N LEU A 358 4.10 4.26 13.20
CA LEU A 358 3.06 3.87 12.24
C LEU A 358 1.68 4.26 12.77
N ARG A 359 1.19 5.44 12.35
CA ARG A 359 -0.09 6.00 12.82
C ARG A 359 -1.27 5.05 12.66
N MET A 360 -1.39 4.40 11.50
CA MET A 360 -2.53 3.54 11.15
C MET A 360 -2.19 2.06 11.33
N SER A 361 -2.42 1.54 12.53
CA SER A 361 -2.19 0.12 12.86
C SER A 361 -3.08 -0.85 12.06
N SER A 362 -4.27 -0.42 11.66
CA SER A 362 -5.23 -1.20 10.87
C SER A 362 -4.65 -1.72 9.54
N ARG A 363 -3.63 -1.03 8.99
CA ARG A 363 -2.94 -1.45 7.76
C ARG A 363 -2.21 -2.79 7.87
N VAL A 364 -2.06 -3.35 9.06
CA VAL A 364 -1.58 -4.72 9.29
C VAL A 364 -2.43 -5.79 8.61
N VAL A 365 -3.69 -5.50 8.28
CA VAL A 365 -4.57 -6.42 7.54
C VAL A 365 -3.94 -6.93 6.24
N PHE A 366 -3.06 -6.14 5.63
CA PHE A 366 -2.40 -6.52 4.38
C PHE A 366 -1.37 -7.65 4.50
N ILE A 367 -1.00 -8.08 5.71
CA ILE A 367 -0.25 -9.34 5.91
C ILE A 367 -1.17 -10.54 6.21
N VAL A 368 -2.42 -10.29 6.59
CA VAL A 368 -3.45 -11.34 6.73
C VAL A 368 -4.08 -11.66 5.38
N LEU A 369 -4.29 -10.65 4.55
CA LEU A 369 -4.93 -10.78 3.22
C LEU A 369 -4.28 -11.85 2.30
N PRO A 370 -2.94 -12.01 2.21
CA PRO A 370 -2.33 -13.10 1.46
C PRO A 370 -2.73 -14.50 1.94
N LEU A 371 -2.92 -14.68 3.26
CA LEU A 371 -3.33 -15.96 3.83
C LEU A 371 -4.81 -16.26 3.54
N ILE A 372 -5.68 -15.25 3.60
CA ILE A 372 -7.08 -15.35 3.18
C ILE A 372 -7.15 -15.71 1.68
N ALA A 373 -6.42 -14.99 0.85
CA ALA A 373 -6.36 -15.21 -0.60
C ALA A 373 -5.84 -16.60 -0.98
N LEU A 374 -4.76 -17.05 -0.32
CA LEU A 374 -4.22 -18.41 -0.45
C LEU A 374 -5.27 -19.46 -0.11
N SER A 375 -5.95 -19.27 1.03
CA SER A 375 -6.91 -20.24 1.57
C SER A 375 -8.17 -20.31 0.72
N PHE A 376 -8.64 -19.19 0.19
CA PHE A 376 -9.71 -19.14 -0.80
C PHE A 376 -9.31 -19.88 -2.08
N GLY A 377 -8.13 -19.60 -2.63
CA GLY A 377 -7.59 -20.32 -3.79
C GLY A 377 -7.48 -21.83 -3.54
N TYR A 378 -7.04 -22.25 -2.34
CA TYR A 378 -6.97 -23.66 -1.95
C TYR A 378 -8.34 -24.33 -1.89
N LEU A 379 -9.36 -23.65 -1.41
CA LEU A 379 -10.73 -24.15 -1.47
C LEU A 379 -11.16 -24.45 -2.91
N ILE A 380 -10.91 -23.50 -3.84
CA ILE A 380 -11.25 -23.67 -5.26
C ILE A 380 -10.43 -24.82 -5.88
N GLU A 381 -9.13 -24.94 -5.57
CA GLU A 381 -8.27 -26.02 -6.07
C GLU A 381 -8.76 -27.41 -5.64
N THR A 382 -9.22 -27.52 -4.39
CA THR A 382 -9.68 -28.79 -3.80
C THR A 382 -11.16 -29.05 -3.97
N TRP A 383 -11.87 -28.21 -4.77
CA TRP A 383 -13.31 -28.32 -4.99
C TRP A 383 -13.66 -29.60 -5.76
N LYS A 384 -14.49 -30.46 -5.14
CA LYS A 384 -14.90 -31.74 -5.72
C LYS A 384 -16.37 -31.79 -6.12
N TRP A 385 -17.12 -30.70 -5.88
CA TRP A 385 -18.55 -30.65 -6.11
C TRP A 385 -18.89 -30.30 -7.55
N ASN A 386 -20.20 -30.22 -7.84
CA ASN A 386 -20.69 -29.92 -9.19
C ASN A 386 -20.10 -28.61 -9.72
N LYS A 387 -19.74 -28.60 -11.00
CA LYS A 387 -19.18 -27.41 -11.69
C LYS A 387 -20.14 -26.21 -11.71
N LEU A 388 -21.46 -26.48 -11.77
CA LEU A 388 -22.46 -25.39 -11.72
C LEU A 388 -22.46 -24.71 -10.35
N VAL A 389 -22.34 -25.48 -9.25
CA VAL A 389 -22.20 -24.92 -7.89
C VAL A 389 -20.93 -24.10 -7.76
N LEU A 390 -19.79 -24.60 -8.28
CA LEU A 390 -18.55 -23.85 -8.31
C LEU A 390 -18.70 -22.52 -9.07
N MET A 391 -19.34 -22.54 -10.22
CA MET A 391 -19.60 -21.33 -11.01
C MET A 391 -20.49 -20.36 -10.25
N GLY A 392 -21.55 -20.83 -9.58
CA GLY A 392 -22.41 -20.01 -8.70
C GLY A 392 -21.61 -19.35 -7.58
N VAL A 393 -20.74 -20.12 -6.90
CA VAL A 393 -19.86 -19.59 -5.84
C VAL A 393 -18.94 -18.49 -6.37
N ILE A 394 -18.33 -18.70 -7.54
CA ILE A 394 -17.45 -17.71 -8.17
C ILE A 394 -18.22 -16.44 -8.53
N LEU A 395 -19.41 -16.56 -9.09
CA LEU A 395 -20.25 -15.41 -9.45
C LEU A 395 -20.69 -14.63 -8.20
N LEU A 396 -21.11 -15.31 -7.15
CA LEU A 396 -21.46 -14.68 -5.86
C LEU A 396 -20.25 -13.97 -5.23
N PHE A 397 -19.10 -14.61 -5.25
CA PHE A 397 -17.86 -14.02 -4.80
C PHE A 397 -17.51 -12.75 -5.61
N LEU A 398 -17.56 -12.79 -6.94
CA LEU A 398 -17.29 -11.62 -7.77
C LEU A 398 -18.29 -10.49 -7.55
N ALA A 399 -19.59 -10.81 -7.35
CA ALA A 399 -20.61 -9.84 -7.01
C ALA A 399 -20.36 -9.19 -5.64
N GLU A 400 -19.91 -9.98 -4.64
CA GLU A 400 -19.54 -9.47 -3.32
C GLU A 400 -18.39 -8.44 -3.41
N GLN A 401 -17.42 -8.62 -4.32
CA GLN A 401 -16.27 -7.74 -4.46
C GLN A 401 -16.59 -6.40 -5.16
N ILE A 402 -17.85 -6.13 -5.55
CA ILE A 402 -18.25 -4.83 -6.10
C ILE A 402 -18.37 -3.83 -4.93
N PRO A 403 -17.51 -2.79 -4.86
CA PRO A 403 -17.56 -1.82 -3.78
C PRO A 403 -18.73 -0.84 -3.96
N THR A 404 -19.40 -0.50 -2.87
CA THR A 404 -20.47 0.53 -2.86
C THR A 404 -19.91 1.94 -2.78
N ASN A 405 -18.64 2.09 -2.39
CA ASN A 405 -17.99 3.38 -2.17
C ASN A 405 -16.60 3.40 -2.82
N ALA A 406 -16.59 3.53 -4.16
CA ALA A 406 -15.34 3.74 -4.89
C ALA A 406 -15.06 5.26 -4.93
N ARG A 407 -14.07 5.72 -4.14
CA ARG A 407 -13.69 7.12 -4.06
C ARG A 407 -12.81 7.50 -5.26
N PHE A 408 -13.39 8.25 -6.18
CA PHE A 408 -12.72 8.90 -7.32
C PHE A 408 -13.18 10.36 -7.36
N ASP A 409 -12.96 11.06 -6.26
CA ASP A 409 -13.47 12.41 -6.05
C ASP A 409 -12.56 13.47 -6.67
N LEU A 410 -11.25 13.17 -6.81
CA LEU A 410 -10.28 14.11 -7.38
C LEU A 410 -10.45 14.24 -8.89
N SER A 411 -10.91 15.41 -9.35
CA SER A 411 -10.93 15.82 -10.76
C SER A 411 -9.67 16.64 -11.06
N LYS A 412 -8.94 16.25 -12.08
CA LYS A 412 -7.79 16.98 -12.60
C LYS A 412 -8.18 18.37 -13.11
N THR A 413 -9.29 18.45 -13.82
CA THR A 413 -9.81 19.72 -14.35
C THR A 413 -10.14 20.71 -13.24
N GLU A 414 -10.82 20.26 -12.19
CA GLU A 414 -11.14 21.10 -11.04
C GLU A 414 -9.89 21.51 -10.25
N HIS A 415 -8.93 20.58 -10.10
CA HIS A 415 -7.64 20.87 -9.46
C HIS A 415 -6.93 22.04 -10.16
N TYR A 416 -6.73 21.95 -11.49
CA TYR A 416 -6.06 23.03 -12.23
C TYR A 416 -6.87 24.32 -12.27
N LYS A 417 -8.20 24.25 -12.36
CA LYS A 417 -9.07 25.43 -12.27
C LYS A 417 -8.88 26.15 -10.94
N ARG A 418 -8.78 25.42 -9.84
CA ARG A 418 -8.57 25.93 -8.50
C ARG A 418 -7.19 26.58 -8.36
N ILE A 419 -6.12 25.91 -8.78
CA ILE A 419 -4.75 26.43 -8.70
C ILE A 419 -4.56 27.66 -9.60
N ASN A 420 -5.03 27.64 -10.83
CA ASN A 420 -4.92 28.74 -11.78
C ASN A 420 -5.75 29.98 -11.38
N GLY A 421 -6.65 29.86 -10.39
CA GLY A 421 -7.36 30.97 -9.79
C GLY A 421 -6.50 31.87 -8.92
N TYR A 422 -5.29 31.43 -8.57
CA TYR A 422 -4.34 32.18 -7.74
C TYR A 422 -3.16 32.67 -8.57
N GLN A 423 -2.70 33.88 -8.28
CA GLN A 423 -1.53 34.47 -8.92
C GLN A 423 -0.51 34.90 -7.85
N ILE A 424 0.74 34.50 -8.04
CA ILE A 424 1.84 34.99 -7.23
C ILE A 424 2.38 36.24 -7.93
N SER A 425 2.16 37.40 -7.32
CA SER A 425 2.65 38.68 -7.84
C SER A 425 4.05 38.97 -7.30
N GLY A 426 5.01 39.26 -8.19
CA GLY A 426 6.34 39.70 -7.83
C GLY A 426 7.41 38.61 -7.81
N ARG A 427 8.65 39.01 -7.49
CA ARG A 427 9.81 38.09 -7.34
C ARG A 427 9.89 37.65 -5.88
N CYS A 428 9.25 36.54 -5.55
CA CYS A 428 9.27 35.96 -4.21
C CYS A 428 10.16 34.72 -4.21
N GLU A 429 11.05 34.57 -3.24
CA GLU A 429 11.80 33.32 -3.00
C GLU A 429 10.99 32.33 -2.20
N SER A 430 10.05 32.83 -1.38
CA SER A 430 9.13 32.03 -0.56
C SER A 430 7.82 32.79 -0.35
N PHE A 431 6.74 32.05 -0.13
CA PHE A 431 5.44 32.65 0.17
C PHE A 431 4.67 31.86 1.22
N TYR A 432 3.71 32.57 1.85
CA TYR A 432 2.70 31.96 2.71
C TYR A 432 1.31 32.16 2.08
N PHE A 433 0.56 31.08 2.00
CA PHE A 433 -0.81 31.08 1.50
C PHE A 433 -1.78 31.12 2.70
N TYR A 434 -2.45 32.26 2.87
CA TYR A 434 -3.41 32.49 3.94
C TYR A 434 -4.84 32.30 3.45
N TYR A 435 -5.66 31.55 4.19
CA TYR A 435 -7.08 31.38 3.90
C TYR A 435 -7.93 31.90 5.08
N ARG A 436 -9.00 32.62 4.74
CA ARG A 436 -9.80 33.44 5.68
C ARG A 436 -10.48 32.65 6.81
N ASN A 437 -10.81 31.36 6.58
CA ASN A 437 -11.46 30.51 7.59
C ASN A 437 -10.53 29.98 8.68
N LYS A 438 -9.26 30.37 8.68
CA LYS A 438 -8.29 30.02 9.75
C LYS A 438 -8.52 30.78 11.07
N THR A 439 -9.60 31.56 11.18
CA THR A 439 -9.95 32.33 12.39
C THR A 439 -10.13 31.46 13.62
N ASN A 440 -10.41 30.16 13.48
CA ASN A 440 -10.56 29.22 14.60
C ASN A 440 -9.35 28.27 14.74
N GLY A 441 -8.23 28.52 14.06
CA GLY A 441 -7.06 27.62 14.12
C GLY A 441 -7.25 26.29 13.37
N GLU A 442 -8.32 26.10 12.63
CA GLU A 442 -8.57 24.87 11.88
C GLU A 442 -7.62 24.75 10.69
N PHE A 443 -6.89 23.62 10.68
CA PHE A 443 -6.04 23.23 9.58
C PHE A 443 -6.91 22.72 8.41
N ASN A 444 -6.81 23.37 7.26
CA ASN A 444 -7.52 22.93 6.05
C ASN A 444 -6.55 22.35 5.03
N THR A 445 -6.55 21.03 4.92
CA THR A 445 -5.69 20.24 4.04
C THR A 445 -5.72 20.73 2.58
N ASP A 446 -6.89 21.11 2.08
CA ASP A 446 -7.03 21.51 0.68
C ASP A 446 -6.22 22.77 0.35
N TYR A 447 -6.26 23.77 1.22
CA TYR A 447 -5.50 25.01 1.01
C TYR A 447 -4.00 24.83 1.23
N GLU A 448 -3.59 23.98 2.16
CA GLU A 448 -2.18 23.65 2.36
C GLU A 448 -1.60 23.00 1.10
N ILE A 449 -2.33 22.06 0.51
CA ILE A 449 -1.91 21.40 -0.74
C ILE A 449 -2.01 22.36 -1.94
N ASP A 450 -3.00 23.24 -2.00
CA ASP A 450 -3.06 24.28 -3.03
C ASP A 450 -1.79 25.14 -3.01
N ALA A 451 -1.34 25.55 -1.83
CA ALA A 451 -0.09 26.30 -1.68
C ALA A 451 1.13 25.48 -2.17
N MET A 452 1.21 24.21 -1.84
CA MET A 452 2.28 23.33 -2.31
C MET A 452 2.32 23.28 -3.86
N TRP A 453 1.16 23.12 -4.50
CA TRP A 453 1.05 23.09 -5.97
C TRP A 453 1.34 24.45 -6.61
N LEU A 454 0.92 25.55 -5.98
CA LEU A 454 1.29 26.90 -6.43
C LEU A 454 2.81 27.10 -6.38
N GLY A 455 3.46 26.65 -5.31
CA GLY A 455 4.91 26.65 -5.19
C GLY A 455 5.59 25.83 -6.30
N LEU A 456 5.09 24.63 -6.55
CA LEU A 456 5.60 23.74 -7.59
C LEU A 456 5.54 24.38 -8.98
N LEU A 457 4.37 24.92 -9.36
CA LEU A 457 4.14 25.51 -10.69
C LEU A 457 4.89 26.81 -10.91
N ASN A 458 5.22 27.55 -9.84
CA ASN A 458 5.94 28.81 -9.93
C ASN A 458 7.43 28.71 -9.57
N GLY A 459 7.92 27.54 -9.17
CA GLY A 459 9.33 27.34 -8.78
C GLY A 459 9.70 28.08 -7.48
N ILE A 460 8.79 28.16 -6.50
CA ILE A 460 8.92 28.94 -5.27
C ILE A 460 8.66 28.05 -4.04
N ARG A 461 9.42 28.27 -2.96
CA ARG A 461 9.20 27.59 -1.68
C ARG A 461 7.96 28.12 -0.97
N THR A 462 7.23 27.23 -0.28
CA THR A 462 6.08 27.63 0.53
C THR A 462 6.25 27.28 2.01
N TYR A 463 5.78 28.18 2.90
CA TYR A 463 5.65 27.90 4.34
C TYR A 463 4.52 26.91 4.63
N ASN A 464 3.55 26.81 3.75
CA ASN A 464 2.48 25.84 3.84
C ASN A 464 2.99 24.43 3.60
N GLY A 465 2.24 23.45 4.10
CA GLY A 465 2.53 22.05 3.82
C GLY A 465 1.55 21.10 4.47
N TYR A 466 1.42 19.95 3.87
CA TYR A 466 0.63 18.84 4.37
C TYR A 466 1.45 17.56 4.30
N SER A 467 1.48 16.81 5.39
CA SER A 467 2.19 15.54 5.48
C SER A 467 1.58 14.63 6.54
N GLY A 468 1.96 13.34 6.54
CA GLY A 468 1.55 12.37 7.54
C GLY A 468 2.02 12.71 8.97
N TYR A 469 3.12 13.43 9.08
CA TYR A 469 3.69 14.00 10.29
C TYR A 469 3.96 15.49 10.07
N MET A 470 3.78 16.32 11.11
CA MET A 470 4.07 17.75 11.07
C MET A 470 5.18 18.07 12.07
N PRO A 471 6.12 18.98 11.77
CA PRO A 471 7.17 19.35 12.71
C PRO A 471 6.56 20.01 13.96
N GLU A 472 7.06 19.66 15.15
CA GLU A 472 6.58 20.20 16.43
C GLU A 472 6.71 21.73 16.52
N THR A 473 7.71 22.29 15.85
CA THR A 473 8.01 23.72 15.80
C THR A 473 7.33 24.45 14.65
N PHE A 474 6.34 23.83 13.99
CA PHE A 474 5.61 24.47 12.89
C PHE A 474 4.66 25.56 13.41
N ASP A 475 5.27 26.65 13.85
CA ASP A 475 4.57 27.87 14.29
C ASP A 475 4.83 28.99 13.29
N LEU A 476 3.77 29.37 12.59
CA LEU A 476 3.81 30.48 11.63
C LEU A 476 3.90 31.88 12.32
N ARG A 477 3.78 31.95 13.66
CA ARG A 477 3.92 33.18 14.43
C ARG A 477 5.40 33.63 14.40
N GLY A 478 5.64 34.81 13.88
CA GLY A 478 6.97 35.39 13.78
C GLY A 478 7.72 35.08 12.46
N LEU A 479 7.12 34.36 11.53
CA LEU A 479 7.62 34.30 10.18
C LEU A 479 7.20 35.56 9.42
N ASP A 480 8.15 36.22 8.78
CA ASP A 480 7.90 37.33 7.86
C ASP A 480 7.98 36.84 6.41
N PRO A 481 6.87 36.33 5.83
CA PRO A 481 6.89 35.83 4.48
C PRO A 481 7.11 36.98 3.51
N GLN A 482 8.05 36.81 2.59
CA GLN A 482 8.32 37.82 1.53
C GLN A 482 7.07 38.09 0.69
N CYS A 483 6.19 37.08 0.54
CA CYS A 483 4.92 37.24 -0.14
C CYS A 483 3.79 36.55 0.60
N LEU A 484 2.67 37.25 0.68
CA LEU A 484 1.41 36.74 1.24
C LEU A 484 0.38 36.58 0.12
N ILE A 485 -0.20 35.38 0.00
CA ILE A 485 -1.33 35.11 -0.89
C ILE A 485 -2.56 34.89 -0.05
N ILE A 486 -3.63 35.61 -0.34
CA ILE A 486 -4.92 35.48 0.36
C ILE A 486 -5.87 34.70 -0.53
N ALA A 487 -6.34 33.54 -0.05
CA ALA A 487 -7.43 32.82 -0.68
C ALA A 487 -8.74 33.63 -0.54
N LYS A 488 -9.42 33.81 -1.65
CA LYS A 488 -10.72 34.52 -1.69
C LYS A 488 -11.88 33.63 -1.30
#